data_9e823f4c8325bd175b2dac7c9fd29d38
#
_entry.id   9e823f4c8325bd175b2dac7c9fd29d38
#
_cell.length_a   1.000
_cell.length_b   1.000
_cell.length_c   1.000
_cell.angle_alpha   90.00
_cell.angle_beta   90.00
_cell.angle_gamma   90.00
#
_symmetry.space_group_name_H-M   'P 1'
#
loop_
_entity.id
_entity.type
_entity.pdbx_description
1 polymer ?
#
loop_
_entity_poly.entity_id
_entity_poly.type
_entity_poly.pdbx_seq_one_letter_code
_entity_poly.pdbx_strand_id
1 'polypeptide(L)'
;MTAAGPGSVRPGGRTARVRDAVREATLAELAEHGYRGLTVEGVAARSGVHKTTVYRRWRNADGLVADALERAAAEPWPIPDTGTLAGDLRAIARLVQAGFADPREGPVSRAFVLAAAQSTDAARALNAFFARRHEQAAAVVERAAARGEVPAGTDAAEVVRVAVAPLYYRLFITGEPAGRQAADRAAAAACAAARAGALLT
;
A
#
# COMPACT_ATOMS: atom_id res chain seq x y z
N MET A 1 51.63 -2.85 20.15
CA MET A 1 51.11 -1.94 19.11
C MET A 1 50.50 -2.81 18.03
N THR A 2 49.18 -3.00 18.10
CA THR A 2 48.43 -3.81 17.16
C THR A 2 47.58 -2.85 16.31
N ALA A 3 47.90 -2.77 15.02
CA ALA A 3 47.21 -1.89 14.04
C ALA A 3 45.79 -2.40 13.79
N ALA A 4 44.82 -1.52 13.96
CA ALA A 4 43.43 -1.78 13.56
C ALA A 4 43.37 -1.80 12.05
N GLY A 5 42.91 -2.91 11.46
CA GLY A 5 42.64 -3.07 10.03
C GLY A 5 41.48 -2.22 9.57
N PRO A 6 41.46 -1.78 8.28
CA PRO A 6 40.39 -0.93 7.74
C PRO A 6 39.08 -1.71 7.68
N GLY A 7 38.02 -1.11 8.25
CA GLY A 7 36.69 -1.68 8.31
C GLY A 7 36.16 -2.08 6.94
N SER A 8 35.74 -3.32 6.78
CA SER A 8 35.13 -3.87 5.57
C SER A 8 33.80 -3.15 5.28
N VAL A 9 33.78 -2.34 4.23
CA VAL A 9 32.54 -1.79 3.64
C VAL A 9 31.71 -2.96 3.15
N ARG A 10 30.59 -3.27 3.83
CA ARG A 10 29.66 -4.35 3.42
C ARG A 10 29.19 -4.14 1.98
N PRO A 11 29.35 -5.14 1.07
CA PRO A 11 28.90 -5.05 -0.33
C PRO A 11 27.37 -5.05 -0.42
N GLY A 12 26.72 -3.94 -0.28
CA GLY A 12 25.27 -3.78 -0.30
C GLY A 12 24.83 -2.33 -0.07
N GLY A 13 25.61 -1.58 0.68
CA GLY A 13 25.26 -0.21 1.08
C GLY A 13 25.13 0.77 -0.10
N ARG A 14 25.91 0.63 -1.17
CA ARG A 14 25.82 1.50 -2.37
C ARG A 14 24.59 1.16 -3.21
N THR A 15 24.32 -0.12 -3.39
CA THR A 15 23.16 -0.60 -4.17
C THR A 15 21.85 -0.27 -3.48
N ALA A 16 21.79 -0.40 -2.14
CA ALA A 16 20.62 -0.02 -1.35
C ALA A 16 20.36 1.49 -1.43
N ARG A 17 21.40 2.32 -1.23
CA ARG A 17 21.27 3.79 -1.35
C ARG A 17 20.79 4.24 -2.72
N VAL A 18 21.27 3.63 -3.81
CA VAL A 18 20.78 3.92 -5.17
C VAL A 18 19.30 3.54 -5.31
N ARG A 19 18.88 2.38 -4.79
CA ARG A 19 17.48 1.95 -4.83
C ARG A 19 16.59 2.91 -4.05
N ASP A 20 17.00 3.31 -2.86
CA ASP A 20 16.25 4.25 -2.02
C ASP A 20 16.13 5.63 -2.68
N ALA A 21 17.22 6.19 -3.24
CA ALA A 21 17.18 7.47 -3.95
C ALA A 21 16.26 7.44 -5.18
N VAL A 22 16.30 6.36 -5.97
CA VAL A 22 15.42 6.19 -7.13
C VAL A 22 13.96 6.06 -6.68
N ARG A 23 13.69 5.32 -5.60
CA ARG A 23 12.34 5.19 -5.07
C ARG A 23 11.79 6.53 -4.58
N GLU A 24 12.55 7.28 -3.79
CA GLU A 24 12.13 8.61 -3.33
C GLU A 24 11.83 9.54 -4.50
N ALA A 25 12.68 9.54 -5.52
CA ALA A 25 12.45 10.31 -6.73
C ALA A 25 11.19 9.83 -7.47
N THR A 26 10.94 8.53 -7.55
CA THR A 26 9.73 7.97 -8.17
C THR A 26 8.47 8.43 -7.44
N LEU A 27 8.46 8.38 -6.10
CA LEU A 27 7.31 8.84 -5.32
C LEU A 27 7.07 10.35 -5.49
N ALA A 28 8.13 11.16 -5.55
CA ALA A 28 8.02 12.59 -5.79
C ALA A 28 7.50 12.91 -7.21
N GLU A 29 7.99 12.21 -8.25
CA GLU A 29 7.47 12.35 -9.62
C GLU A 29 6.00 11.94 -9.71
N LEU A 30 5.60 10.85 -9.05
CA LEU A 30 4.20 10.42 -8.98
C LEU A 30 3.31 11.45 -8.27
N ALA A 31 3.80 12.06 -7.19
CA ALA A 31 3.07 13.07 -6.46
C ALA A 31 2.84 14.35 -7.28
N GLU A 32 3.85 14.78 -8.03
CA GLU A 32 3.84 16.03 -8.79
C GLU A 32 3.19 15.90 -10.17
N HIS A 33 3.48 14.79 -10.88
CA HIS A 33 3.13 14.63 -12.29
C HIS A 33 2.14 13.48 -12.57
N GLY A 34 1.83 12.68 -11.54
CA GLY A 34 1.02 11.48 -11.68
C GLY A 34 1.71 10.40 -12.52
N TYR A 35 1.00 9.28 -12.75
CA TYR A 35 1.57 8.17 -13.53
C TYR A 35 1.89 8.54 -14.99
N ARG A 36 1.05 9.35 -15.63
CA ARG A 36 1.26 9.75 -17.03
C ARG A 36 2.50 10.62 -17.24
N GLY A 37 2.89 11.39 -16.22
CA GLY A 37 4.09 12.23 -16.25
C GLY A 37 5.35 11.54 -15.75
N LEU A 38 5.23 10.32 -15.20
CA LEU A 38 6.37 9.56 -14.70
C LEU A 38 7.26 9.08 -15.84
N THR A 39 8.53 9.50 -15.84
CA THR A 39 9.53 9.07 -16.82
C THR A 39 10.80 8.60 -16.12
N VAL A 40 11.54 7.69 -16.78
CA VAL A 40 12.84 7.23 -16.28
C VAL A 40 13.83 8.39 -16.23
N GLU A 41 13.74 9.32 -17.18
CA GLU A 41 14.59 10.52 -17.24
C GLU A 41 14.32 11.47 -16.08
N GLY A 42 13.05 11.73 -15.77
CA GLY A 42 12.66 12.59 -14.62
C GLY A 42 13.16 12.00 -13.31
N VAL A 43 12.95 10.70 -13.10
CA VAL A 43 13.44 9.99 -11.92
C VAL A 43 14.98 9.99 -11.85
N ALA A 44 15.67 9.77 -12.97
CA ALA A 44 17.13 9.82 -13.01
C ALA A 44 17.66 11.21 -12.65
N ALA A 45 17.06 12.26 -13.21
CA ALA A 45 17.44 13.66 -12.92
C ALA A 45 17.21 13.99 -11.46
N ARG A 46 16.05 13.65 -10.89
CA ARG A 46 15.69 13.92 -9.50
C ARG A 46 16.54 13.12 -8.51
N SER A 47 16.80 11.84 -8.79
CA SER A 47 17.58 10.97 -7.90
C SER A 47 19.09 11.19 -7.95
N GLY A 48 19.58 11.91 -8.95
CA GLY A 48 21.03 12.03 -9.23
C GLY A 48 21.69 10.73 -9.70
N VAL A 49 20.89 9.71 -10.01
CA VAL A 49 21.38 8.41 -10.51
C VAL A 49 21.43 8.43 -12.03
N HIS A 50 22.59 8.02 -12.60
CA HIS A 50 22.77 8.05 -14.04
C HIS A 50 21.68 7.23 -14.77
N LYS A 51 21.05 7.82 -15.80
CA LYS A 51 19.91 7.24 -16.53
C LYS A 51 20.13 5.79 -16.98
N THR A 52 21.34 5.46 -17.45
CA THR A 52 21.69 4.09 -17.87
C THR A 52 21.55 3.09 -16.71
N THR A 53 21.84 3.51 -15.47
CA THR A 53 21.68 2.67 -14.28
C THR A 53 20.20 2.45 -13.97
N VAL A 54 19.37 3.50 -14.08
CA VAL A 54 17.93 3.42 -13.87
C VAL A 54 17.31 2.51 -14.94
N TYR A 55 17.58 2.75 -16.23
CA TYR A 55 17.07 1.92 -17.32
C TYR A 55 17.46 0.44 -17.20
N ARG A 56 18.72 0.16 -16.86
CA ARG A 56 19.18 -1.23 -16.71
C ARG A 56 18.42 -1.99 -15.63
N ARG A 57 17.99 -1.31 -14.54
CA ARG A 57 17.38 -1.96 -13.38
C ARG A 57 15.85 -1.97 -13.43
N TRP A 58 15.22 -0.87 -13.81
CA TRP A 58 13.77 -0.70 -13.78
C TRP A 58 13.11 -0.69 -15.16
N ARG A 59 13.88 -0.53 -16.22
CA ARG A 59 13.50 -0.57 -17.65
C ARG A 59 12.59 0.60 -18.08
N ASN A 60 11.47 0.82 -17.38
CA ASN A 60 10.45 1.79 -17.74
C ASN A 60 9.72 2.31 -16.47
N ALA A 61 8.71 3.16 -16.65
CA ALA A 61 7.89 3.71 -15.58
C ALA A 61 7.19 2.61 -14.77
N ASP A 62 6.72 1.53 -15.41
CA ASP A 62 6.04 0.42 -14.74
C ASP A 62 6.96 -0.30 -13.75
N GLY A 63 8.21 -0.52 -14.13
CA GLY A 63 9.22 -1.11 -13.25
C GLY A 63 9.54 -0.23 -12.04
N LEU A 64 9.54 1.09 -12.20
CA LEU A 64 9.70 2.04 -11.09
C LEU A 64 8.50 1.97 -10.13
N VAL A 65 7.28 1.95 -10.66
CA VAL A 65 6.03 1.78 -9.87
C VAL A 65 6.02 0.45 -9.14
N ALA A 66 6.37 -0.64 -9.83
CA ALA A 66 6.39 -1.97 -9.23
C ALA A 66 7.39 -2.06 -8.06
N ASP A 67 8.60 -1.52 -8.22
CA ASP A 67 9.61 -1.48 -7.14
C ASP A 67 9.16 -0.63 -5.95
N ALA A 68 8.48 0.48 -6.20
CA ALA A 68 7.93 1.33 -5.14
C ALA A 68 6.81 0.63 -4.36
N LEU A 69 5.89 -0.06 -5.05
CA LEU A 69 4.81 -0.85 -4.44
C LEU A 69 5.35 -2.05 -3.67
N GLU A 70 6.33 -2.79 -4.21
CA GLU A 70 6.99 -3.89 -3.52
C GLU A 70 7.58 -3.44 -2.19
N ARG A 71 8.25 -2.30 -2.19
CA ARG A 71 8.82 -1.73 -0.98
C ARG A 71 7.76 -1.28 0.01
N ALA A 72 6.71 -0.59 -0.46
CA ALA A 72 5.59 -0.20 0.38
C ALA A 72 4.90 -1.42 1.02
N ALA A 73 4.74 -2.52 0.27
CA ALA A 73 4.18 -3.77 0.80
C ALA A 73 5.06 -4.41 1.89
N ALA A 74 6.38 -4.23 1.83
CA ALA A 74 7.31 -4.75 2.82
C ALA A 74 7.35 -3.92 4.11
N GLU A 75 6.86 -2.68 4.09
CA GLU A 75 6.80 -1.83 5.28
C GLU A 75 5.72 -2.32 6.25
N PRO A 76 6.00 -2.35 7.57
CA PRO A 76 4.99 -2.71 8.56
C PRO A 76 3.75 -1.82 8.44
N TRP A 77 2.58 -2.45 8.49
CA TRP A 77 1.33 -1.72 8.54
C TRP A 77 0.79 -1.78 9.99
N PRO A 78 0.37 -0.66 10.58
CA PRO A 78 -0.13 -0.68 11.95
C PRO A 78 -1.48 -1.42 11.99
N ILE A 79 -1.46 -2.66 12.46
CA ILE A 79 -2.67 -3.47 12.62
C ILE A 79 -3.31 -3.12 13.95
N PRO A 80 -4.54 -2.58 13.96
CA PRO A 80 -5.20 -2.17 15.19
C PRO A 80 -5.57 -3.37 16.07
N ASP A 81 -5.61 -3.13 17.38
CA ASP A 81 -6.13 -4.05 18.39
C ASP A 81 -6.92 -3.26 19.43
N THR A 82 -8.17 -2.99 19.10
CA THR A 82 -9.08 -2.18 19.93
C THR A 82 -9.93 -3.02 20.87
N GLY A 83 -9.75 -4.34 20.83
CA GLY A 83 -10.53 -5.31 21.61
C GLY A 83 -11.87 -5.70 20.95
N THR A 84 -12.23 -5.14 19.80
CA THR A 84 -13.47 -5.49 19.07
C THR A 84 -13.27 -5.44 17.55
N LEU A 85 -13.96 -6.32 16.80
CA LEU A 85 -13.93 -6.29 15.33
C LEU A 85 -14.40 -4.94 14.79
N ALA A 86 -15.46 -4.38 15.34
CA ALA A 86 -15.99 -3.09 14.90
C ALA A 86 -14.99 -1.94 15.08
N GLY A 87 -14.24 -1.93 16.17
CA GLY A 87 -13.18 -0.97 16.44
C GLY A 87 -12.02 -1.12 15.48
N ASP A 88 -11.56 -2.35 15.26
CA ASP A 88 -10.43 -2.67 14.42
C ASP A 88 -10.72 -2.35 12.94
N LEU A 89 -11.88 -2.78 12.41
CA LEU A 89 -12.29 -2.45 11.03
C LEU A 89 -12.45 -0.94 10.81
N ARG A 90 -13.00 -0.23 11.81
CA ARG A 90 -13.09 1.23 11.75
C ARG A 90 -11.71 1.89 11.69
N ALA A 91 -10.77 1.42 12.49
CA ALA A 91 -9.41 1.94 12.50
C ALA A 91 -8.71 1.69 11.15
N ILE A 92 -8.85 0.49 10.56
CA ILE A 92 -8.34 0.16 9.22
C ILE A 92 -8.94 1.07 8.14
N ALA A 93 -10.27 1.19 8.09
CA ALA A 93 -10.94 2.02 7.10
C ALA A 93 -10.55 3.51 7.21
N ARG A 94 -10.41 4.02 8.44
CA ARG A 94 -9.93 5.39 8.70
C ARG A 94 -8.46 5.57 8.31
N LEU A 95 -7.60 4.57 8.50
CA LEU A 95 -6.21 4.61 8.09
C LEU A 95 -6.11 4.72 6.55
N VAL A 96 -6.87 3.91 5.82
CA VAL A 96 -6.95 3.99 4.35
C VAL A 96 -7.49 5.35 3.90
N GLN A 97 -8.55 5.83 4.52
CA GLN A 97 -9.12 7.15 4.24
C GLN A 97 -8.11 8.28 4.49
N ALA A 98 -7.38 8.23 5.60
CA ALA A 98 -6.38 9.23 5.95
C ALA A 98 -5.22 9.24 4.94
N GLY A 99 -4.75 8.08 4.49
CA GLY A 99 -3.71 7.99 3.47
C GLY A 99 -4.13 8.64 2.14
N PHE A 100 -5.37 8.49 1.71
CA PHE A 100 -5.88 9.17 0.51
C PHE A 100 -6.13 10.68 0.72
N ALA A 101 -6.38 11.10 1.94
CA ALA A 101 -6.60 12.51 2.29
C ALA A 101 -5.30 13.27 2.57
N ASP A 102 -4.21 12.56 2.82
CA ASP A 102 -2.91 13.16 3.09
C ASP A 102 -2.39 13.94 1.86
N PRO A 103 -1.93 15.20 2.03
CA PRO A 103 -1.47 16.02 0.90
C PRO A 103 -0.23 15.48 0.18
N ARG A 104 0.60 14.66 0.84
CA ARG A 104 1.83 14.09 0.29
C ARG A 104 1.62 12.66 -0.22
N GLU A 105 0.95 11.83 0.57
CA GLU A 105 0.74 10.41 0.27
C GLU A 105 -0.44 10.17 -0.68
N GLY A 106 -1.49 10.99 -0.58
CA GLY A 106 -2.71 10.83 -1.35
C GLY A 106 -2.50 10.88 -2.87
N PRO A 107 -1.74 11.84 -3.42
CA PRO A 107 -1.42 11.87 -4.86
C PRO A 107 -0.68 10.60 -5.32
N VAL A 108 0.28 10.10 -4.54
CA VAL A 108 1.03 8.87 -4.82
C VAL A 108 0.11 7.65 -4.80
N SER A 109 -0.72 7.53 -3.76
CA SER A 109 -1.68 6.43 -3.63
C SER A 109 -2.66 6.38 -4.81
N ARG A 110 -3.15 7.55 -5.26
CA ARG A 110 -4.00 7.66 -6.46
C ARG A 110 -3.24 7.27 -7.72
N ALA A 111 -1.99 7.71 -7.86
CA ALA A 111 -1.17 7.40 -9.03
C ALA A 111 -0.92 5.88 -9.16
N PHE A 112 -0.72 5.17 -8.06
CA PHE A 112 -0.59 3.71 -8.07
C PHE A 112 -1.86 3.00 -8.58
N VAL A 113 -3.03 3.41 -8.11
CA VAL A 113 -4.31 2.82 -8.59
C VAL A 113 -4.52 3.12 -10.08
N LEU A 114 -4.26 4.35 -10.51
CA LEU A 114 -4.39 4.75 -11.91
C LEU A 114 -3.36 4.06 -12.82
N ALA A 115 -2.14 3.82 -12.33
CA ALA A 115 -1.12 3.05 -13.04
C ALA A 115 -1.59 1.61 -13.32
N ALA A 116 -2.21 0.97 -12.33
CA ALA A 116 -2.74 -0.39 -12.47
C ALA A 116 -3.85 -0.50 -13.54
N ALA A 117 -4.62 0.56 -13.77
CA ALA A 117 -5.61 0.60 -14.83
C ALA A 117 -5.00 0.73 -16.25
N GLN A 118 -3.72 1.07 -16.36
CA GLN A 118 -3.04 1.37 -17.63
C GLN A 118 -1.90 0.39 -17.95
N SER A 119 -1.42 -0.37 -16.97
CA SER A 119 -0.27 -1.26 -17.10
C SER A 119 -0.50 -2.60 -16.39
N THR A 120 -0.32 -3.70 -17.10
CA THR A 120 -0.43 -5.05 -16.52
C THR A 120 0.63 -5.30 -15.43
N ASP A 121 1.83 -4.74 -15.58
CA ASP A 121 2.90 -4.89 -14.59
C ASP A 121 2.58 -4.10 -13.31
N ALA A 122 2.08 -2.86 -13.44
CA ALA A 122 1.60 -2.09 -12.31
C ALA A 122 0.37 -2.75 -11.63
N ALA A 123 -0.55 -3.34 -12.40
CA ALA A 123 -1.68 -4.08 -11.86
C ALA A 123 -1.23 -5.29 -11.03
N ARG A 124 -0.28 -6.07 -11.54
CA ARG A 124 0.28 -7.22 -10.78
C ARG A 124 0.95 -6.76 -9.49
N ALA A 125 1.73 -5.67 -9.53
CA ALA A 125 2.39 -5.13 -8.35
C ALA A 125 1.37 -4.60 -7.31
N LEU A 126 0.32 -3.91 -7.76
CA LEU A 126 -0.74 -3.42 -6.88
C LEU A 126 -1.53 -4.58 -6.26
N ASN A 127 -1.83 -5.64 -7.03
CA ASN A 127 -2.49 -6.83 -6.51
C ASN A 127 -1.64 -7.52 -5.44
N ALA A 128 -0.33 -7.67 -5.64
CA ALA A 128 0.58 -8.23 -4.66
C ALA A 128 0.66 -7.36 -3.38
N PHE A 129 0.66 -6.04 -3.55
CA PHE A 129 0.60 -5.10 -2.42
C PHE A 129 -0.67 -5.31 -1.58
N PHE A 130 -1.84 -5.36 -2.22
CA PHE A 130 -3.11 -5.56 -1.49
C PHE A 130 -3.21 -6.95 -0.88
N ALA A 131 -2.78 -8.01 -1.57
CA ALA A 131 -2.75 -9.35 -1.01
C ALA A 131 -1.98 -9.38 0.33
N ARG A 132 -0.81 -8.76 0.36
CA ARG A 132 -0.01 -8.66 1.58
C ARG A 132 -0.66 -7.80 2.66
N ARG A 133 -1.32 -6.69 2.31
CA ARG A 133 -2.07 -5.86 3.27
C ARG A 133 -3.26 -6.61 3.87
N HIS A 134 -4.01 -7.36 3.06
CA HIS A 134 -5.12 -8.19 3.53
C HIS A 134 -4.62 -9.31 4.45
N GLU A 135 -3.52 -9.99 4.10
CA GLU A 135 -2.87 -10.99 4.95
C GLU A 135 -2.47 -10.40 6.32
N GLN A 136 -1.82 -9.24 6.33
CA GLN A 136 -1.47 -8.56 7.58
C GLN A 136 -2.70 -8.20 8.42
N ALA A 137 -3.77 -7.70 7.77
CA ALA A 137 -5.00 -7.31 8.44
C ALA A 137 -5.88 -8.47 8.86
N ALA A 138 -5.67 -9.69 8.34
CA ALA A 138 -6.42 -10.89 8.72
C ALA A 138 -6.44 -11.12 10.23
N ALA A 139 -5.37 -10.76 10.92
CA ALA A 139 -5.23 -10.88 12.36
C ALA A 139 -6.38 -10.23 13.16
N VAL A 140 -7.01 -9.14 12.64
CA VAL A 140 -8.15 -8.51 13.35
C VAL A 140 -9.38 -9.41 13.35
N VAL A 141 -9.60 -10.16 12.24
CA VAL A 141 -10.73 -11.08 12.10
C VAL A 141 -10.48 -12.37 12.87
N GLU A 142 -9.24 -12.89 12.84
CA GLU A 142 -8.82 -14.08 13.61
C GLU A 142 -9.03 -13.83 15.12
N ARG A 143 -8.62 -12.66 15.65
CA ARG A 143 -8.88 -12.30 17.04
C ARG A 143 -10.37 -12.18 17.33
N ALA A 144 -11.17 -11.63 16.42
CA ALA A 144 -12.61 -11.53 16.56
C ALA A 144 -13.27 -12.93 16.58
N ALA A 145 -12.84 -13.85 15.74
CA ALA A 145 -13.30 -15.24 15.75
C ALA A 145 -12.94 -15.93 17.08
N ALA A 146 -11.73 -15.73 17.58
CA ALA A 146 -11.32 -16.26 18.90
C ALA A 146 -12.17 -15.73 20.06
N ARG A 147 -12.70 -14.50 19.94
CA ARG A 147 -13.65 -13.91 20.91
C ARG A 147 -15.11 -14.30 20.66
N GLY A 148 -15.41 -15.05 19.60
CA GLY A 148 -16.79 -15.42 19.23
C GLY A 148 -17.61 -14.28 18.62
N GLU A 149 -16.97 -13.20 18.12
CA GLU A 149 -17.68 -12.08 17.50
C GLU A 149 -18.16 -12.40 16.07
N VAL A 150 -17.54 -13.36 15.42
CA VAL A 150 -17.88 -13.84 14.07
C VAL A 150 -17.83 -15.35 14.00
N PRO A 151 -18.57 -16.00 13.08
CA PRO A 151 -18.52 -17.45 12.89
C PRO A 151 -17.12 -17.96 12.56
N ALA A 152 -16.82 -19.20 12.93
CA ALA A 152 -15.64 -19.91 12.46
C ALA A 152 -15.72 -20.05 10.92
N GLY A 153 -14.57 -19.94 10.23
CA GLY A 153 -14.53 -19.97 8.77
C GLY A 153 -14.87 -18.65 8.08
N THR A 154 -14.99 -17.55 8.83
CA THR A 154 -15.12 -16.23 8.23
C THR A 154 -13.87 -15.88 7.41
N ASP A 155 -14.05 -15.51 6.12
CA ASP A 155 -12.95 -15.07 5.24
C ASP A 155 -12.40 -13.72 5.70
N ALA A 156 -11.27 -13.75 6.39
CA ALA A 156 -10.64 -12.58 6.95
C ALA A 156 -10.21 -11.57 5.89
N ALA A 157 -9.73 -12.01 4.74
CA ALA A 157 -9.32 -11.13 3.65
C ALA A 157 -10.54 -10.44 3.02
N GLU A 158 -11.65 -11.17 2.86
CA GLU A 158 -12.89 -10.61 2.34
C GLU A 158 -13.52 -9.58 3.28
N VAL A 159 -13.52 -9.84 4.59
CA VAL A 159 -13.99 -8.87 5.59
C VAL A 159 -13.22 -7.54 5.49
N VAL A 160 -11.90 -7.61 5.40
CA VAL A 160 -11.05 -6.40 5.24
C VAL A 160 -11.34 -5.72 3.91
N ARG A 161 -11.47 -6.48 2.83
CA ARG A 161 -11.79 -5.96 1.49
C ARG A 161 -13.13 -5.21 1.50
N VAL A 162 -14.17 -5.79 2.06
CA VAL A 162 -15.50 -5.16 2.18
C VAL A 162 -15.43 -3.89 3.02
N ALA A 163 -14.60 -3.84 4.07
CA ALA A 163 -14.45 -2.67 4.92
C ALA A 163 -13.80 -1.47 4.21
N VAL A 164 -12.99 -1.69 3.16
CA VAL A 164 -12.27 -0.60 2.47
C VAL A 164 -12.75 -0.35 1.04
N ALA A 165 -13.32 -1.33 0.36
CA ALA A 165 -13.76 -1.23 -1.04
C ALA A 165 -14.66 -0.03 -1.34
N PRO A 166 -15.63 0.36 -0.49
CA PRO A 166 -16.47 1.52 -0.75
C PRO A 166 -15.71 2.85 -0.83
N LEU A 167 -14.52 2.96 -0.19
CA LEU A 167 -13.68 4.14 -0.28
C LEU A 167 -13.06 4.27 -1.67
N TYR A 168 -12.56 3.16 -2.22
CA TYR A 168 -12.01 3.11 -3.58
C TYR A 168 -13.09 3.39 -4.63
N TYR A 169 -14.29 2.80 -4.47
CA TYR A 169 -15.41 3.06 -5.35
C TYR A 169 -15.74 4.56 -5.40
N ARG A 170 -15.85 5.22 -4.24
CA ARG A 170 -16.10 6.67 -4.16
C ARG A 170 -15.01 7.47 -4.85
N LEU A 171 -13.74 7.17 -4.54
CA LEU A 171 -12.60 7.95 -5.02
C LEU A 171 -12.31 7.79 -6.52
N PHE A 172 -12.53 6.59 -7.08
CA PHE A 172 -12.07 6.26 -8.42
C PHE A 172 -13.20 6.00 -9.43
N ILE A 173 -14.42 5.73 -8.97
CA ILE A 173 -15.56 5.46 -9.87
C ILE A 173 -16.56 6.62 -9.84
N THR A 174 -17.03 7.04 -8.66
CA THR A 174 -18.05 8.11 -8.58
C THR A 174 -17.49 9.50 -8.39
N GLY A 175 -16.20 9.66 -8.07
CA GLY A 175 -15.58 10.95 -7.80
C GLY A 175 -16.07 11.62 -6.51
N GLU A 176 -16.73 10.86 -5.64
CA GLU A 176 -17.26 11.37 -4.38
C GLU A 176 -16.18 11.46 -3.29
N PRO A 177 -16.32 12.37 -2.33
CA PRO A 177 -15.43 12.40 -1.18
C PRO A 177 -15.49 11.11 -0.34
N ALA A 178 -14.33 10.52 -0.06
CA ALA A 178 -14.20 9.41 0.88
C ALA A 178 -13.78 9.96 2.25
N GLY A 179 -14.69 10.67 2.92
CA GLY A 179 -14.44 11.24 4.25
C GLY A 179 -14.56 10.21 5.37
N ARG A 180 -14.26 10.63 6.62
CA ARG A 180 -14.32 9.78 7.83
C ARG A 180 -15.65 9.04 7.98
N GLN A 181 -16.77 9.72 7.74
CA GLN A 181 -18.09 9.11 7.84
C GLN A 181 -18.31 7.98 6.82
N ALA A 182 -17.72 8.10 5.60
CA ALA A 182 -17.76 7.02 4.63
C ALA A 182 -16.94 5.81 5.10
N ALA A 183 -15.76 6.04 5.68
CA ALA A 183 -14.94 4.99 6.28
C ALA A 183 -15.66 4.27 7.43
N ASP A 184 -16.29 5.03 8.33
CA ASP A 184 -17.03 4.46 9.46
C ASP A 184 -18.22 3.61 9.00
N ARG A 185 -18.97 4.07 7.99
CA ARG A 185 -20.09 3.29 7.41
C ARG A 185 -19.63 2.02 6.73
N ALA A 186 -18.55 2.08 5.96
CA ALA A 186 -17.97 0.92 5.29
C ALA A 186 -17.52 -0.15 6.29
N ALA A 187 -16.81 0.26 7.34
CA ALA A 187 -16.38 -0.63 8.42
C ALA A 187 -17.58 -1.26 9.17
N ALA A 188 -18.62 -0.47 9.45
CA ALA A 188 -19.82 -0.96 10.12
C ALA A 188 -20.57 -2.00 9.27
N ALA A 189 -20.69 -1.77 7.96
CA ALA A 189 -21.31 -2.70 7.02
C ALA A 189 -20.52 -4.02 6.95
N ALA A 190 -19.20 -3.95 6.84
CA ALA A 190 -18.32 -5.14 6.83
C ALA A 190 -18.45 -5.95 8.14
N CYS A 191 -18.47 -5.27 9.29
CA CYS A 191 -18.65 -5.90 10.59
C CYS A 191 -20.01 -6.60 10.69
N ALA A 192 -21.10 -5.96 10.22
CA ALA A 192 -22.44 -6.55 10.23
C ALA A 192 -22.50 -7.79 9.32
N ALA A 193 -21.92 -7.72 8.11
CA ALA A 193 -21.87 -8.83 7.17
C ALA A 193 -21.07 -10.03 7.73
N ALA A 194 -19.91 -9.76 8.34
CA ALA A 194 -19.09 -10.80 8.96
C ALA A 194 -19.83 -11.49 10.12
N ARG A 195 -20.50 -10.73 11.00
CA ARG A 195 -21.29 -11.28 12.11
C ARG A 195 -22.51 -12.10 11.67
N ALA A 196 -23.11 -11.70 10.56
CA ALA A 196 -24.23 -12.44 9.96
C ALA A 196 -23.81 -13.72 9.21
N GLY A 197 -22.49 -14.02 9.12
CA GLY A 197 -21.98 -15.16 8.36
C GLY A 197 -22.07 -15.00 6.83
N ALA A 198 -22.25 -13.77 6.33
CA ALA A 198 -22.34 -13.52 4.89
C ALA A 198 -20.96 -13.58 4.17
N LEU A 199 -19.87 -13.70 4.94
CA LEU A 199 -18.48 -13.71 4.45
C LEU A 199 -17.75 -14.99 4.91
N LEU A 200 -18.39 -16.13 4.78
CA LEU A 200 -17.78 -17.46 5.02
C LEU A 200 -17.03 -17.93 3.77
N THR A 201 -15.92 -18.67 3.99
CA THR A 201 -15.16 -19.38 2.92
C THR A 201 -15.91 -20.58 2.38
#